data_2bde2148de8d3c05249c6cfa778506eb
#
_entry.id   2bde2148de8d3c05249c6cfa778506eb
#
_cell.length_a   1.000
_cell.length_b   1.000
_cell.length_c   1.000
_cell.angle_alpha   90.00
_cell.angle_beta   90.00
_cell.angle_gamma   90.00
#
_symmetry.space_group_name_H-M   'P 1'
#
loop_
_entity.id
_entity.type
_entity.pdbx_description
1 polymer ?
#
loop_
_entity_poly.entity_id
_entity_poly.type
_entity_poly.pdbx_seq_one_letter_code
_entity_poly.pdbx_strand_id
1 'polypeptide(L)'
;MEPILIIVIFFGVLAVLIAGAAFAASKRGRVIAGVAELGWSCLMFLAAGMVETFNLNHWYSQSAHNFLDASVAGIKAGKSDQVAGELATMRENLEVTYEHRGNFKELAEETAARLKNLSGPTLESNQPSQ
;
A
#
# COMPACT_ATOMS: atom_id res chain seq x y z
N MET A 1 -1.97 4.98 -12.85
CA MET A 1 -2.86 6.13 -13.24
C MET A 1 -2.74 7.16 -12.15
N GLU A 2 -2.50 8.43 -12.51
CA GLU A 2 -2.40 9.46 -11.50
C GLU A 2 -3.75 9.66 -10.81
N PRO A 3 -3.81 9.77 -9.47
CA PRO A 3 -5.07 9.94 -8.73
C PRO A 3 -5.86 11.17 -9.19
N ILE A 4 -5.17 12.18 -9.67
CA ILE A 4 -5.77 13.41 -10.24
C ILE A 4 -6.63 13.09 -11.47
N LEU A 5 -6.20 12.19 -12.35
CA LEU A 5 -6.94 11.81 -13.55
C LEU A 5 -8.28 11.15 -13.20
N ILE A 6 -8.30 10.29 -12.18
CA ILE A 6 -9.51 9.63 -11.70
C ILE A 6 -10.51 10.67 -11.16
N ILE A 7 -10.02 11.63 -10.38
CA ILE A 7 -10.83 12.71 -9.84
C ILE A 7 -11.42 13.57 -10.97
N VAL A 8 -10.62 13.94 -11.97
CA VAL A 8 -11.09 14.75 -13.12
C VAL A 8 -12.16 14.01 -13.92
N ILE A 9 -11.96 12.72 -14.19
CA ILE A 9 -12.94 11.90 -14.89
C ILE A 9 -14.25 11.80 -14.08
N PHE A 10 -14.15 11.58 -12.76
CA PHE A 10 -15.31 11.49 -11.88
C PHE A 10 -16.17 12.76 -11.94
N PHE A 11 -15.54 13.92 -11.68
CA PHE A 11 -16.28 15.19 -11.68
C PHE A 11 -16.76 15.59 -13.07
N GLY A 12 -15.99 15.26 -14.13
CA GLY A 12 -16.40 15.51 -15.51
C GLY A 12 -17.67 14.75 -15.89
N VAL A 13 -17.73 13.46 -15.62
CA VAL A 13 -18.92 12.64 -15.89
C VAL A 13 -20.09 13.06 -15.02
N LEU A 14 -19.86 13.36 -13.74
CA LEU A 14 -20.91 13.84 -12.83
C LEU A 14 -21.51 15.16 -13.32
N ALA A 15 -20.69 16.10 -13.78
CA ALA A 15 -21.15 17.37 -14.34
C ALA A 15 -22.01 17.17 -15.59
N VAL A 16 -21.64 16.23 -16.49
CA VAL A 16 -22.42 15.90 -17.68
C VAL A 16 -23.77 15.27 -17.30
N LEU A 17 -23.82 14.39 -16.30
CA LEU A 17 -25.06 13.78 -15.84
C LEU A 17 -25.99 14.81 -15.20
N ILE A 18 -25.48 15.70 -14.35
CA ILE A 18 -26.26 16.80 -13.74
C ILE A 18 -26.82 17.71 -14.81
N ALA A 19 -26.01 18.12 -15.79
CA ALA A 19 -26.43 18.92 -16.90
C ALA A 19 -27.54 18.20 -17.71
N GLY A 20 -27.36 16.92 -18.02
CA GLY A 20 -28.37 16.10 -18.70
C GLY A 20 -29.70 16.05 -17.95
N ALA A 21 -29.66 15.89 -16.62
CA ALA A 21 -30.84 15.90 -15.77
C ALA A 21 -31.56 17.27 -15.78
N ALA A 22 -30.78 18.36 -15.72
CA ALA A 22 -31.33 19.72 -15.73
C ALA A 22 -32.03 20.08 -17.06
N PHE A 23 -31.46 19.62 -18.17
CA PHE A 23 -32.02 19.87 -19.52
C PHE A 23 -33.05 18.84 -19.97
N ALA A 24 -33.30 17.78 -19.20
CA ALA A 24 -34.31 16.78 -19.55
C ALA A 24 -35.74 17.40 -19.52
N ALA A 25 -36.34 17.56 -20.69
CA ALA A 25 -37.68 18.17 -20.86
C ALA A 25 -38.79 17.32 -20.25
N SER A 26 -38.61 16.01 -20.12
CA SER A 26 -39.59 15.08 -19.61
C SER A 26 -39.33 14.62 -18.18
N LYS A 27 -40.40 14.36 -17.41
CA LYS A 27 -40.29 13.79 -16.05
C LYS A 27 -39.56 12.45 -16.05
N ARG A 28 -39.74 11.62 -17.08
CA ARG A 28 -39.04 10.32 -17.23
C ARG A 28 -37.55 10.51 -17.47
N GLY A 29 -37.15 11.48 -18.29
CA GLY A 29 -35.73 11.78 -18.54
C GLY A 29 -35.01 12.18 -17.27
N ARG A 30 -35.61 12.99 -16.40
CA ARG A 30 -35.04 13.39 -15.11
C ARG A 30 -34.85 12.20 -14.16
N VAL A 31 -35.80 11.27 -14.12
CA VAL A 31 -35.68 10.04 -13.30
C VAL A 31 -34.55 9.17 -13.81
N ILE A 32 -34.45 8.96 -15.13
CA ILE A 32 -33.38 8.14 -15.73
C ILE A 32 -32.00 8.77 -15.43
N ALA A 33 -31.85 10.07 -15.57
CA ALA A 33 -30.59 10.77 -15.25
C ALA A 33 -30.24 10.61 -13.77
N GLY A 34 -31.18 10.77 -12.85
CA GLY A 34 -30.92 10.58 -11.41
C GLY A 34 -30.50 9.15 -11.05
N VAL A 35 -31.11 8.13 -11.69
CA VAL A 35 -30.70 6.74 -11.51
C VAL A 35 -29.28 6.52 -12.06
N ALA A 36 -28.94 7.11 -13.20
CA ALA A 36 -27.60 7.03 -13.79
C ALA A 36 -26.55 7.70 -12.90
N GLU A 37 -26.83 8.85 -12.30
CA GLU A 37 -25.95 9.52 -11.34
C GLU A 37 -25.69 8.65 -10.10
N LEU A 38 -26.75 8.06 -9.54
CA LEU A 38 -26.61 7.18 -8.38
C LEU A 38 -25.76 5.96 -8.73
N GLY A 39 -26.01 5.31 -9.86
CA GLY A 39 -25.25 4.17 -10.35
C GLY A 39 -23.78 4.51 -10.59
N TRP A 40 -23.51 5.68 -11.19
CA TRP A 40 -22.14 6.16 -11.40
C TRP A 40 -21.41 6.41 -10.09
N SER A 41 -22.07 7.07 -9.13
CA SER A 41 -21.49 7.34 -7.81
C SER A 41 -21.14 6.04 -7.06
N CYS A 42 -22.03 5.06 -7.08
CA CYS A 42 -21.77 3.73 -6.51
C CYS A 42 -20.59 3.03 -7.18
N LEU A 43 -20.53 3.06 -8.52
CA LEU A 43 -19.42 2.44 -9.28
C LEU A 43 -18.07 3.07 -8.91
N MET A 44 -18.03 4.41 -8.83
CA MET A 44 -16.81 5.14 -8.48
C MET A 44 -16.38 4.89 -7.04
N PHE A 45 -17.33 4.76 -6.10
CA PHE A 45 -17.05 4.42 -4.72
C PHE A 45 -16.42 3.02 -4.62
N LEU A 46 -16.96 2.04 -5.35
CA LEU A 46 -16.39 0.69 -5.42
C LEU A 46 -15.00 0.71 -6.07
N ALA A 47 -14.81 1.45 -7.16
CA ALA A 47 -13.52 1.58 -7.83
C ALA A 47 -12.47 2.23 -6.92
N ALA A 48 -12.82 3.26 -6.16
CA ALA A 48 -11.93 3.90 -5.19
C ALA A 48 -11.50 2.92 -4.09
N GLY A 49 -12.43 2.13 -3.55
CA GLY A 49 -12.12 1.08 -2.57
C GLY A 49 -11.19 -0.01 -3.13
N MET A 50 -11.38 -0.41 -4.40
CA MET A 50 -10.46 -1.34 -5.06
C MET A 50 -9.05 -0.76 -5.20
N VAL A 51 -8.93 0.50 -5.66
CA VAL A 51 -7.63 1.17 -5.82
C VAL A 51 -6.91 1.27 -4.47
N GLU A 52 -7.61 1.62 -3.41
CA GLU A 52 -7.04 1.66 -2.06
C GLU A 52 -6.54 0.27 -1.62
N THR A 53 -7.34 -0.78 -1.84
CA THR A 53 -6.96 -2.16 -1.51
C THR A 53 -5.74 -2.61 -2.30
N PHE A 54 -5.67 -2.31 -3.60
CA PHE A 54 -4.51 -2.63 -4.43
C PHE A 54 -3.25 -1.90 -3.97
N ASN A 55 -3.35 -0.61 -3.64
CA ASN A 55 -2.24 0.17 -3.12
C ASN A 55 -1.74 -0.41 -1.79
N LEU A 56 -2.64 -0.71 -0.85
CA LEU A 56 -2.27 -1.31 0.43
C LEU A 56 -1.54 -2.64 0.21
N ASN A 57 -2.09 -3.54 -0.61
CA ASN A 57 -1.46 -4.83 -0.90
C ASN A 57 -0.08 -4.68 -1.53
N HIS A 58 0.09 -3.73 -2.45
CA HIS A 58 1.39 -3.47 -3.07
C HIS A 58 2.43 -3.00 -2.05
N TRP A 59 2.07 -2.03 -1.20
CA TRP A 59 2.96 -1.51 -0.16
C TRP A 59 3.32 -2.57 0.88
N TYR A 60 2.34 -3.38 1.32
CA TYR A 60 2.60 -4.49 2.24
C TYR A 60 3.51 -5.54 1.61
N SER A 61 3.28 -5.90 0.37
CA SER A 61 4.10 -6.88 -0.35
C SER A 61 5.55 -6.40 -0.48
N GLN A 62 5.76 -5.13 -0.80
CA GLN A 62 7.11 -4.55 -0.93
C GLN A 62 7.84 -4.49 0.41
N SER A 63 7.16 -4.06 1.48
CA SER A 63 7.76 -4.02 2.83
C SER A 63 8.09 -5.42 3.33
N ALA A 64 7.21 -6.40 3.10
CA ALA A 64 7.46 -7.80 3.43
C ALA A 64 8.64 -8.38 2.64
N HIS A 65 8.76 -8.08 1.35
CA HIS A 65 9.87 -8.52 0.52
C HIS A 65 11.20 -7.94 1.03
N ASN A 66 11.27 -6.64 1.26
CA ASN A 66 12.46 -5.98 1.78
C ASN A 66 12.89 -6.53 3.15
N PHE A 67 11.92 -6.83 4.01
CA PHE A 67 12.16 -7.43 5.31
C PHE A 67 12.71 -8.85 5.22
N LEU A 68 12.13 -9.68 4.34
CA LEU A 68 12.61 -11.05 4.10
C LEU A 68 14.03 -11.05 3.50
N ASP A 69 14.30 -10.18 2.53
CA ASP A 69 15.65 -10.07 1.93
C ASP A 69 16.69 -9.67 2.97
N ALA A 70 16.37 -8.69 3.82
CA ALA A 70 17.28 -8.27 4.90
C ALA A 70 17.52 -9.39 5.93
N SER A 71 16.46 -10.15 6.26
CA SER A 71 16.56 -11.29 7.18
C SER A 71 17.46 -12.40 6.60
N VAL A 72 17.24 -12.75 5.33
CA VAL A 72 18.06 -13.76 4.62
C VAL A 72 19.52 -13.30 4.51
N ALA A 73 19.77 -12.02 4.23
CA ALA A 73 21.11 -11.46 4.17
C ALA A 73 21.82 -11.55 5.53
N GLY A 74 21.14 -11.23 6.64
CA GLY A 74 21.65 -11.35 7.99
C GLY A 74 22.00 -12.79 8.38
N ILE A 75 21.15 -13.75 8.03
CA ILE A 75 21.40 -15.18 8.25
C ILE A 75 22.63 -15.65 7.45
N LYS A 76 22.72 -15.29 6.16
CA LYS A 76 23.87 -15.61 5.31
C LYS A 76 25.18 -15.00 5.81
N ALA A 77 25.10 -13.83 6.48
CA ALA A 77 26.26 -13.21 7.13
C ALA A 77 26.65 -13.86 8.47
N GLY A 78 26.02 -14.98 8.86
CA GLY A 78 26.30 -15.70 10.10
C GLY A 78 25.76 -15.04 11.36
N LYS A 79 24.81 -14.10 11.24
CA LYS A 79 24.24 -13.34 12.36
C LYS A 79 22.85 -13.84 12.76
N SER A 80 22.62 -15.14 12.67
CA SER A 80 21.30 -15.76 12.92
C SER A 80 20.69 -15.38 14.27
N ASP A 81 21.49 -15.33 15.33
CA ASP A 81 20.99 -15.00 16.68
C ASP A 81 20.52 -13.54 16.77
N GLN A 82 21.24 -12.63 16.10
CA GLN A 82 20.86 -11.22 16.04
C GLN A 82 19.59 -11.03 15.21
N VAL A 83 19.48 -11.73 14.09
CA VAL A 83 18.27 -11.75 13.27
C VAL A 83 17.08 -12.28 14.08
N ALA A 84 17.27 -13.39 14.81
CA ALA A 84 16.21 -13.93 15.68
C ALA A 84 15.77 -12.95 16.77
N GLY A 85 16.70 -12.20 17.36
CA GLY A 85 16.40 -11.14 18.34
C GLY A 85 15.55 -10.01 17.73
N GLU A 86 15.91 -9.52 16.53
CA GLU A 86 15.13 -8.48 15.84
C GLU A 86 13.72 -8.96 15.45
N LEU A 87 13.60 -10.23 15.01
CA LEU A 87 12.31 -10.84 14.73
C LEU A 87 11.44 -10.97 15.97
N ALA A 88 12.04 -11.35 17.11
CA ALA A 88 11.33 -11.43 18.39
C ALA A 88 10.81 -10.05 18.81
N THR A 89 11.64 -9.01 18.72
CA THR A 89 11.25 -7.63 19.01
C THR A 89 10.13 -7.14 18.09
N MET A 90 10.22 -7.42 16.79
CA MET A 90 9.13 -7.10 15.86
C MET A 90 7.84 -7.79 16.24
N ARG A 91 7.89 -9.09 16.57
CA ARG A 91 6.72 -9.88 16.98
C ARG A 91 6.05 -9.32 18.23
N GLU A 92 6.83 -8.88 19.23
CA GLU A 92 6.31 -8.31 20.48
C GLU A 92 5.59 -6.97 20.25
N ASN A 93 6.05 -6.19 19.28
CA ASN A 93 5.46 -4.89 18.96
C ASN A 93 4.37 -4.96 17.88
N LEU A 94 4.13 -6.15 17.30
CA LEU A 94 3.12 -6.33 16.26
C LEU A 94 1.73 -6.44 16.88
N GLU A 95 0.93 -5.40 16.72
CA GLU A 95 -0.49 -5.39 17.11
C GLU A 95 -1.36 -5.87 15.95
N VAL A 96 -1.91 -7.08 16.07
CA VAL A 96 -2.79 -7.68 15.05
C VAL A 96 -4.22 -7.24 15.29
N THR A 97 -4.52 -5.95 15.09
CA THR A 97 -5.87 -5.39 15.17
C THR A 97 -6.24 -4.68 13.87
N TYR A 98 -7.54 -4.58 13.59
CA TYR A 98 -8.01 -3.86 12.40
C TYR A 98 -7.64 -2.38 12.44
N GLU A 99 -7.62 -1.78 13.62
CA GLU A 99 -7.27 -0.36 13.84
C GLU A 99 -5.79 -0.09 13.59
N HIS A 100 -4.92 -1.06 13.90
CA HIS A 100 -3.46 -0.97 13.73
C HIS A 100 -2.93 -1.76 12.52
N ARG A 101 -3.77 -1.97 11.51
CA ARG A 101 -3.37 -2.69 10.28
C ARG A 101 -2.16 -2.09 9.56
N GLY A 102 -1.87 -0.80 9.78
CA GLY A 102 -0.67 -0.12 9.26
C GLY A 102 0.62 -0.46 9.99
N ASN A 103 0.54 -0.95 11.22
CA ASN A 103 1.67 -1.20 12.10
C ASN A 103 2.69 -2.20 11.51
N PHE A 104 2.22 -3.24 10.82
CA PHE A 104 3.12 -4.21 10.17
C PHE A 104 4.08 -3.56 9.18
N LYS A 105 3.61 -2.64 8.34
CA LYS A 105 4.45 -1.97 7.33
C LYS A 105 5.60 -1.21 8.01
N GLU A 106 5.27 -0.39 8.99
CA GLU A 106 6.23 0.43 9.73
C GLU A 106 7.26 -0.44 10.45
N LEU A 107 6.81 -1.46 11.19
CA LEU A 107 7.67 -2.41 11.88
C LEU A 107 8.55 -3.22 10.91
N ALA A 108 8.01 -3.65 9.77
CA ALA A 108 8.77 -4.38 8.77
C ALA A 108 9.86 -3.51 8.14
N GLU A 109 9.57 -2.25 7.82
CA GLU A 109 10.54 -1.30 7.26
C GLU A 109 11.64 -0.96 8.28
N GLU A 110 11.27 -0.69 9.53
CA GLU A 110 12.21 -0.40 10.61
C GLU A 110 13.10 -1.61 10.91
N THR A 111 12.51 -2.80 11.04
CA THR A 111 13.28 -4.04 11.29
C THR A 111 14.19 -4.36 10.11
N ALA A 112 13.72 -4.18 8.86
CA ALA A 112 14.56 -4.36 7.67
C ALA A 112 15.76 -3.40 7.65
N ALA A 113 15.56 -2.15 8.08
CA ALA A 113 16.66 -1.18 8.19
C ALA A 113 17.70 -1.61 9.24
N ARG A 114 17.24 -2.08 10.42
CA ARG A 114 18.14 -2.61 11.47
C ARG A 114 18.91 -3.84 10.98
N LEU A 115 18.23 -4.79 10.32
CA LEU A 115 18.85 -5.99 9.76
C LEU A 115 19.87 -5.67 8.64
N LYS A 116 19.61 -4.67 7.80
CA LYS A 116 20.57 -4.19 6.80
C LYS A 116 21.84 -3.63 7.44
N ASN A 117 21.70 -2.89 8.54
CA ASN A 117 22.85 -2.39 9.29
C ASN A 117 23.67 -3.52 9.93
N LEU A 118 23.01 -4.61 10.34
CA LEU A 118 23.70 -5.82 10.81
C LEU A 118 24.45 -6.52 9.68
N SER A 119 23.87 -6.60 8.49
CA SER A 119 24.48 -7.24 7.31
C SER A 119 25.44 -6.34 6.52
N GLY A 120 25.62 -5.08 6.96
CA GLY A 120 26.54 -4.12 6.34
C GLY A 120 27.95 -4.70 6.11
N PRO A 121 28.75 -4.13 5.20
CA PRO A 121 29.95 -4.75 4.70
C PRO A 121 30.86 -5.11 5.87
N THR A 122 31.08 -6.39 6.06
CA THR A 122 32.27 -6.85 6.76
C THR A 122 33.42 -6.23 5.98
N LEU A 123 34.02 -5.19 6.53
CA LEU A 123 35.27 -4.66 6.00
C LEU A 123 36.14 -5.89 5.74
N GLU A 124 36.40 -6.17 4.48
CA GLU A 124 37.47 -7.04 4.06
C GLU A 124 38.74 -6.49 4.71
N SER A 125 38.93 -6.82 5.99
CA SER A 125 40.15 -6.55 6.69
C SER A 125 41.08 -7.71 6.35
N ASN A 126 42.08 -7.37 5.51
CA ASN A 126 43.31 -8.06 5.40
C ASN A 126 43.31 -9.42 4.68
N GLN A 127 43.40 -9.39 3.36
CA GLN A 127 44.31 -10.32 2.71
C GLN A 127 45.75 -9.79 2.90
N PRO A 128 46.62 -10.50 3.64
CA PRO A 128 48.05 -10.22 3.59
C PRO A 128 48.53 -10.57 2.19
N SER A 129 49.05 -9.59 1.48
CA SER A 129 49.80 -9.76 0.25
C SER A 129 50.97 -10.72 0.52
N GLN A 130 50.89 -11.89 -0.10
CA GLN A 130 52.08 -12.76 -0.34
C GLN A 130 52.52 -12.58 -1.79
#